data_8ff885825e9e85e046f0fcf302547614
#
_entry.id   8ff885825e9e85e046f0fcf302547614
#
_cell.length_a   1.000
_cell.length_b   1.000
_cell.length_c   1.000
_cell.angle_alpha   90.00
_cell.angle_beta   90.00
_cell.angle_gamma   90.00
#
_symmetry.space_group_name_H-M   'P 1'
#
loop_
_entity.id
_entity.type
_entity.pdbx_description
1 polymer ?
#
loop_
_entity_poly.entity_id
_entity_poly.type
_entity_poly.pdbx_seq_one_letter_code
_entity_poly.pdbx_strand_id
1 'polypeptide(L)'
;MTGDLSKNNAYVAHIIASDPGGVRGDPILSHQLSNDPENLMLMCDPHHREIDDPAKIARYTVAVLREMKRTHEERVERLLANPSAIPAHILRIAASIGDNETAIPVRDCIEAMTPDFTLADRRPIDIKVRDIAQKDSDPRYYPIVIDALRAKFQREIKGRFAEGDLEHLAVFGFAPIPVLMELGVLLSDLSAVSVYGRHREPKPGWAWPDDREPLEFTCVPGARGPKKVVLKLSVTAGITDDRIARALPDEPVSIWEIRSSRLGASELRNKDDLSRFRELVGKTFDAIKDQHGMEVELSVFPAVPVPCAVEFGRTWQPKAHPPFRIYDQVPDRGFVLRHRIMRTV
;
A
#
# COMPACT_ATOMS: atom_id res chain seq x y z
N MET A 1 30.65 0.83 -17.68
CA MET A 1 30.04 -0.18 -18.56
C MET A 1 30.15 0.31 -20.01
N THR A 2 31.10 -0.17 -20.73
CA THR A 2 31.20 0.03 -22.18
C THR A 2 30.30 -1.00 -22.83
N GLY A 3 29.00 -0.70 -22.96
CA GLY A 3 28.10 -1.50 -23.75
C GLY A 3 28.46 -1.32 -25.21
N ASP A 4 28.64 -2.44 -25.91
CA ASP A 4 28.78 -2.45 -27.37
C ASP A 4 27.51 -1.88 -27.99
N LEU A 5 27.58 -0.63 -28.42
CA LEU A 5 26.47 0.12 -29.03
C LEU A 5 26.07 -0.42 -30.41
N SER A 6 26.75 -1.45 -30.92
CA SER A 6 26.51 -2.03 -32.25
C SER A 6 25.41 -3.10 -32.29
N LYS A 7 24.90 -3.59 -31.16
CA LYS A 7 23.84 -4.60 -31.12
C LYS A 7 22.50 -3.95 -30.83
N ASN A 8 21.72 -3.72 -31.87
CA ASN A 8 20.32 -3.39 -31.75
C ASN A 8 19.54 -4.69 -31.46
N ASN A 9 19.12 -4.88 -30.20
CA ASN A 9 18.30 -6.02 -29.79
C ASN A 9 16.79 -5.73 -29.88
N ALA A 10 16.41 -4.61 -30.48
CA ALA A 10 15.03 -4.23 -30.70
C ALA A 10 14.60 -4.53 -32.13
N TYR A 11 13.47 -5.18 -32.26
CA TYR A 11 12.83 -5.53 -33.53
C TYR A 11 11.51 -4.81 -33.68
N VAL A 12 11.21 -4.38 -34.89
CA VAL A 12 9.88 -3.89 -35.24
C VAL A 12 9.07 -5.10 -35.71
N ALA A 13 8.15 -5.54 -34.86
CA ALA A 13 7.25 -6.65 -35.17
C ALA A 13 5.96 -6.14 -35.77
N HIS A 14 5.39 -6.90 -36.73
CA HIS A 14 4.10 -6.61 -37.32
C HIS A 14 2.98 -7.39 -36.65
N ILE A 15 1.89 -6.73 -36.34
CA ILE A 15 0.66 -7.38 -35.80
C ILE A 15 0.01 -8.22 -36.89
N ILE A 16 -0.29 -7.61 -38.07
CA ILE A 16 -0.58 -8.29 -39.29
C ILE A 16 0.72 -8.33 -40.07
N ALA A 17 1.21 -9.52 -40.43
CA ALA A 17 2.50 -9.67 -41.11
C ALA A 17 2.59 -8.81 -42.37
N SER A 18 3.78 -8.28 -42.66
CA SER A 18 4.03 -7.53 -43.91
C SER A 18 3.96 -8.40 -45.15
N ASP A 19 4.20 -9.71 -45.02
CA ASP A 19 4.04 -10.70 -46.05
C ASP A 19 2.65 -11.37 -45.93
N PRO A 20 1.81 -11.38 -46.96
CA PRO A 20 0.54 -12.10 -46.96
C PRO A 20 0.64 -13.59 -46.59
N GLY A 21 1.78 -14.24 -46.89
CA GLY A 21 2.06 -15.64 -46.55
C GLY A 21 2.63 -15.82 -45.13
N GLY A 22 2.90 -14.75 -44.43
CA GLY A 22 3.48 -14.76 -43.06
C GLY A 22 2.48 -15.13 -41.97
N VAL A 23 3.01 -15.28 -40.75
CA VAL A 23 2.19 -15.53 -39.57
C VAL A 23 1.24 -14.33 -39.37
N ARG A 24 -0.07 -14.57 -39.30
CA ARG A 24 -1.13 -13.54 -39.29
C ARG A 24 -1.19 -12.65 -40.54
N GLY A 25 -0.65 -13.14 -41.69
CA GLY A 25 -0.73 -12.44 -42.98
C GLY A 25 -2.16 -12.37 -43.53
N ASP A 26 -2.44 -11.31 -44.27
CA ASP A 26 -3.71 -11.07 -44.95
C ASP A 26 -3.44 -10.60 -46.40
N PRO A 27 -4.16 -11.11 -47.40
CA PRO A 27 -3.90 -10.81 -48.79
C PRO A 27 -3.95 -9.32 -49.16
N ILE A 28 -4.72 -8.53 -48.43
CA ILE A 28 -4.95 -7.11 -48.68
C ILE A 28 -4.23 -6.25 -47.64
N LEU A 29 -4.48 -6.54 -46.36
CA LEU A 29 -4.03 -5.70 -45.24
C LEU A 29 -2.51 -5.76 -45.05
N SER A 30 -1.84 -6.87 -45.37
CA SER A 30 -0.40 -7.01 -45.24
C SER A 30 0.36 -5.91 -45.99
N HIS A 31 -0.01 -5.61 -47.20
CA HIS A 31 0.61 -4.56 -48.00
C HIS A 31 0.19 -3.14 -47.52
N GLN A 32 -1.07 -2.97 -47.17
CA GLN A 32 -1.60 -1.67 -46.76
C GLN A 32 -1.02 -1.22 -45.41
N LEU A 33 -0.82 -2.14 -44.46
CA LEU A 33 -0.44 -1.83 -43.10
C LEU A 33 1.04 -2.09 -42.80
N SER A 34 1.85 -2.41 -43.82
CA SER A 34 3.28 -2.75 -43.62
C SER A 34 4.09 -1.63 -42.95
N ASN A 35 3.71 -0.35 -43.14
CA ASN A 35 4.35 0.81 -42.58
C ASN A 35 3.42 1.60 -41.63
N ASP A 36 2.26 1.05 -41.32
CA ASP A 36 1.32 1.71 -40.42
C ASP A 36 1.77 1.55 -38.98
N PRO A 37 2.05 2.65 -38.21
CA PRO A 37 2.42 2.59 -36.82
C PRO A 37 1.44 1.79 -35.95
N GLU A 38 0.15 1.80 -36.28
CA GLU A 38 -0.87 1.04 -35.55
C GLU A 38 -0.70 -0.48 -35.72
N ASN A 39 -0.01 -0.91 -36.76
CA ASN A 39 0.32 -2.31 -37.03
C ASN A 39 1.73 -2.73 -36.54
N LEU A 40 2.49 -1.78 -35.98
CA LEU A 40 3.89 -2.00 -35.59
C LEU A 40 4.04 -2.05 -34.06
N MET A 41 4.88 -2.96 -33.58
CA MET A 41 5.26 -3.09 -32.17
C MET A 41 6.77 -3.18 -32.03
N LEU A 42 7.34 -2.45 -31.06
CA LEU A 42 8.75 -2.59 -30.72
C LEU A 42 8.92 -3.73 -29.71
N MET A 43 9.71 -4.75 -30.04
CA MET A 43 9.90 -5.95 -29.22
C MET A 43 11.37 -6.33 -29.11
N CYS A 44 11.75 -7.08 -28.07
CA CYS A 44 13.04 -7.74 -28.02
C CYS A 44 13.00 -9.06 -28.83
N ASP A 45 14.17 -9.55 -29.28
CA ASP A 45 14.30 -10.73 -30.11
C ASP A 45 13.53 -11.98 -29.58
N PRO A 46 13.63 -12.35 -28.28
CA PRO A 46 12.88 -13.50 -27.78
C PRO A 46 11.36 -13.38 -27.93
N HIS A 47 10.79 -12.21 -27.64
CA HIS A 47 9.35 -12.01 -27.75
C HIS A 47 8.89 -11.88 -29.20
N HIS A 48 9.72 -11.28 -30.07
CA HIS A 48 9.44 -11.25 -31.51
C HIS A 48 9.31 -12.67 -32.10
N ARG A 49 10.25 -13.55 -31.79
CA ARG A 49 10.20 -14.94 -32.19
C ARG A 49 9.03 -15.71 -31.60
N GLU A 50 8.66 -15.37 -30.36
CA GLU A 50 7.55 -16.02 -29.68
C GLU A 50 6.20 -15.73 -30.35
N ILE A 51 5.95 -14.48 -30.74
CA ILE A 51 4.69 -14.10 -31.39
C ILE A 51 4.58 -14.60 -32.82
N ASP A 52 5.71 -14.87 -33.46
CA ASP A 52 5.78 -15.39 -34.85
C ASP A 52 5.92 -16.92 -34.92
N ASP A 53 5.91 -17.60 -33.79
CA ASP A 53 5.90 -19.04 -33.70
C ASP A 53 4.54 -19.60 -34.17
N PRO A 54 4.49 -20.36 -35.28
CA PRO A 54 3.25 -20.95 -35.81
C PRO A 54 2.48 -21.77 -34.75
N ALA A 55 3.18 -22.43 -33.83
CA ALA A 55 2.57 -23.23 -32.77
C ALA A 55 1.82 -22.36 -31.73
N LYS A 56 2.10 -21.05 -31.67
CA LYS A 56 1.54 -20.12 -30.68
C LYS A 56 0.55 -19.11 -31.27
N ILE A 57 0.24 -19.22 -32.56
CA ILE A 57 -0.66 -18.29 -33.28
C ILE A 57 -2.03 -18.13 -32.57
N ALA A 58 -2.57 -19.23 -32.07
CA ALA A 58 -3.86 -19.22 -31.35
C ALA A 58 -3.82 -18.38 -30.06
N ARG A 59 -2.64 -18.22 -29.46
CA ARG A 59 -2.41 -17.38 -28.26
C ARG A 59 -2.17 -15.93 -28.65
N TYR A 60 -1.47 -15.67 -29.76
CA TYR A 60 -1.08 -14.32 -30.18
C TYR A 60 -1.84 -13.91 -31.47
N THR A 61 -3.17 -13.83 -31.32
CA THR A 61 -4.03 -13.35 -32.40
C THR A 61 -3.84 -11.86 -32.65
N VAL A 62 -4.27 -11.38 -33.84
CA VAL A 62 -4.26 -9.94 -34.17
C VAL A 62 -4.96 -9.12 -33.07
N ALA A 63 -6.08 -9.59 -32.55
CA ALA A 63 -6.82 -8.89 -31.49
C ALA A 63 -6.02 -8.81 -30.18
N VAL A 64 -5.36 -9.92 -29.79
CA VAL A 64 -4.52 -9.96 -28.57
C VAL A 64 -3.32 -9.04 -28.72
N LEU A 65 -2.64 -9.03 -29.85
CA LEU A 65 -1.46 -8.17 -30.09
C LEU A 65 -1.85 -6.68 -30.11
N ARG A 66 -2.98 -6.32 -30.72
CA ARG A 66 -3.51 -4.94 -30.69
C ARG A 66 -3.80 -4.48 -29.25
N GLU A 67 -4.42 -5.34 -28.46
CA GLU A 67 -4.69 -5.03 -27.05
C GLU A 67 -3.41 -4.90 -26.23
N MET A 68 -2.41 -5.76 -26.47
CA MET A 68 -1.10 -5.65 -25.82
C MET A 68 -0.39 -4.33 -26.19
N LYS A 69 -0.42 -3.93 -27.48
CA LYS A 69 0.11 -2.64 -27.96
C LYS A 69 -0.59 -1.48 -27.27
N ARG A 70 -1.92 -1.42 -27.35
CA ARG A 70 -2.74 -0.36 -26.73
C ARG A 70 -2.45 -0.22 -25.25
N THR A 71 -2.45 -1.31 -24.51
CA THR A 71 -2.16 -1.30 -23.06
C THR A 71 -0.75 -0.81 -22.75
N HIS A 72 0.23 -1.16 -23.60
CA HIS A 72 1.61 -0.69 -23.42
C HIS A 72 1.75 0.81 -23.71
N GLU A 73 1.17 1.28 -24.80
CA GLU A 73 1.21 2.70 -25.21
C GLU A 73 0.49 3.59 -24.19
N GLU A 74 -0.71 3.23 -23.76
CA GLU A 74 -1.42 3.94 -22.67
C GLU A 74 -0.60 4.01 -21.37
N ARG A 75 0.17 2.94 -21.10
CA ARG A 75 1.07 2.95 -19.94
C ARG A 75 2.23 3.92 -20.13
N VAL A 76 2.87 3.93 -21.30
CA VAL A 76 3.97 4.85 -21.62
C VAL A 76 3.48 6.29 -21.60
N GLU A 77 2.32 6.57 -22.21
CA GLU A 77 1.71 7.90 -22.16
C GLU A 77 1.45 8.37 -20.72
N ARG A 78 0.89 7.51 -19.86
CA ARG A 78 0.70 7.84 -18.44
C ARG A 78 2.02 8.13 -17.72
N LEU A 79 3.07 7.36 -18.02
CA LEU A 79 4.40 7.58 -17.42
C LEU A 79 5.04 8.91 -17.88
N LEU A 80 4.72 9.36 -19.08
CA LEU A 80 5.24 10.60 -19.67
C LEU A 80 4.31 11.82 -19.46
N ALA A 81 3.09 11.60 -19.01
CA ALA A 81 2.05 12.62 -18.93
C ALA A 81 2.35 13.75 -17.93
N ASN A 82 3.23 13.51 -16.96
CA ASN A 82 3.58 14.51 -15.95
C ASN A 82 5.11 14.73 -15.88
N PRO A 83 5.67 15.66 -16.66
CA PRO A 83 7.10 15.98 -16.58
C PRO A 83 7.51 16.60 -15.23
N SER A 84 6.55 17.02 -14.42
CA SER A 84 6.77 17.56 -13.07
C SER A 84 6.56 16.50 -11.97
N ALA A 85 6.45 15.22 -12.32
CA ALA A 85 6.29 14.16 -11.35
C ALA A 85 7.46 14.10 -10.37
N ILE A 86 7.15 14.04 -9.09
CA ILE A 86 8.15 14.08 -8.01
C ILE A 86 8.86 12.72 -7.92
N PRO A 87 10.21 12.68 -7.84
CA PRO A 87 10.92 11.45 -7.58
C PRO A 87 10.53 10.84 -6.23
N ALA A 88 10.15 9.56 -6.20
CA ALA A 88 9.78 8.87 -4.98
C ALA A 88 10.44 7.49 -4.88
N HIS A 89 10.86 7.14 -3.68
CA HIS A 89 11.40 5.84 -3.35
C HIS A 89 10.27 4.89 -2.93
N ILE A 90 10.27 3.68 -3.46
CA ILE A 90 9.30 2.66 -3.07
C ILE A 90 9.76 2.01 -1.76
N LEU A 91 8.93 2.11 -0.73
CA LEU A 91 9.05 1.36 0.51
C LEU A 91 8.02 0.23 0.52
N ARG A 92 8.48 -1.02 0.56
CA ARG A 92 7.61 -2.18 0.70
C ARG A 92 7.81 -2.84 2.06
N ILE A 93 6.71 -3.00 2.79
CA ILE A 93 6.69 -3.80 4.01
C ILE A 93 5.86 -5.07 3.79
N ALA A 94 6.47 -6.22 4.03
CA ALA A 94 5.79 -7.51 3.99
C ALA A 94 6.14 -8.32 5.23
N ALA A 95 5.11 -8.71 5.97
CA ALA A 95 5.20 -9.65 7.08
C ALA A 95 4.07 -10.67 6.94
N SER A 96 4.28 -11.89 7.39
CA SER A 96 3.27 -12.96 7.29
C SER A 96 2.04 -12.65 8.14
N ILE A 97 0.86 -12.87 7.56
CA ILE A 97 -0.43 -12.82 8.25
C ILE A 97 -0.99 -14.24 8.22
N GLY A 98 -0.97 -14.95 9.35
CA GLY A 98 -1.26 -16.36 9.40
C GLY A 98 -0.30 -17.15 8.49
N ASP A 99 -0.87 -17.92 7.54
CA ASP A 99 -0.11 -18.69 6.55
C ASP A 99 0.01 -17.97 5.19
N ASN A 100 -0.41 -16.70 5.12
CA ASN A 100 -0.44 -15.95 3.86
C ASN A 100 0.79 -15.04 3.72
N GLU A 101 1.50 -15.22 2.62
CA GLU A 101 2.51 -14.28 2.12
C GLU A 101 1.99 -13.61 0.85
N THR A 102 2.09 -12.29 0.81
CA THR A 102 1.72 -11.53 -0.38
C THR A 102 2.94 -10.84 -0.95
N ALA A 103 3.27 -11.19 -2.19
CA ALA A 103 4.27 -10.45 -2.95
C ALA A 103 3.71 -9.08 -3.34
N ILE A 104 4.55 -8.05 -3.24
CA ILE A 104 4.26 -6.69 -3.71
C ILE A 104 5.20 -6.43 -4.90
N PRO A 105 4.76 -6.66 -6.15
CA PRO A 105 5.60 -6.46 -7.32
C PRO A 105 5.98 -4.98 -7.50
N VAL A 106 7.25 -4.70 -7.83
CA VAL A 106 7.71 -3.31 -8.07
C VAL A 106 6.94 -2.64 -9.20
N ARG A 107 6.60 -3.43 -10.24
CA ARG A 107 5.80 -2.94 -11.36
C ARG A 107 4.47 -2.38 -10.92
N ASP A 108 3.78 -3.07 -10.02
CA ASP A 108 2.47 -2.64 -9.52
C ASP A 108 2.59 -1.38 -8.64
N CYS A 109 3.70 -1.25 -7.91
CA CYS A 109 3.99 -0.04 -7.15
C CYS A 109 4.21 1.17 -8.08
N ILE A 110 5.00 1.00 -9.16
CA ILE A 110 5.24 2.06 -10.15
C ILE A 110 3.92 2.46 -10.82
N GLU A 111 3.09 1.49 -11.20
CA GLU A 111 1.78 1.76 -11.80
C GLU A 111 0.87 2.55 -10.85
N ALA A 112 0.92 2.25 -9.56
CA ALA A 112 0.11 2.93 -8.56
C ALA A 112 0.56 4.38 -8.27
N MET A 113 1.88 4.65 -8.34
CA MET A 113 2.42 6.01 -8.08
C MET A 113 2.27 6.93 -9.28
N THR A 114 2.13 6.41 -10.48
CA THR A 114 1.99 7.19 -11.71
C THR A 114 0.57 7.78 -11.82
N PRO A 115 0.39 9.04 -12.27
CA PRO A 115 1.40 9.96 -12.81
C PRO A 115 2.02 10.91 -11.77
N ASP A 116 1.62 10.86 -10.50
CA ASP A 116 2.02 11.85 -9.48
C ASP A 116 3.52 11.76 -9.17
N PHE A 117 4.07 10.55 -9.23
CA PHE A 117 5.45 10.28 -8.87
C PHE A 117 6.17 9.48 -9.94
N THR A 118 7.49 9.72 -10.05
CA THR A 118 8.44 8.91 -10.81
C THR A 118 9.31 8.08 -9.87
N LEU A 119 9.89 7.01 -10.38
CA LEU A 119 10.79 6.16 -9.60
C LEU A 119 12.14 6.85 -9.38
N ALA A 120 12.48 7.18 -8.12
CA ALA A 120 13.76 7.78 -7.75
C ALA A 120 14.92 6.79 -7.80
N ASP A 121 14.69 5.51 -7.43
CA ASP A 121 15.70 4.45 -7.42
C ASP A 121 15.11 3.15 -7.99
N ARG A 122 15.88 2.44 -8.80
CA ARG A 122 15.48 1.14 -9.37
C ARG A 122 15.29 0.05 -8.32
N ARG A 123 15.89 0.21 -7.14
CA ARG A 123 15.78 -0.74 -6.03
C ARG A 123 14.82 -0.24 -4.97
N PRO A 124 13.72 -0.95 -4.71
CA PRO A 124 12.83 -0.61 -3.60
C PRO A 124 13.53 -0.85 -2.26
N ILE A 125 13.14 -0.08 -1.27
CA ILE A 125 13.50 -0.33 0.13
C ILE A 125 12.56 -1.43 0.62
N ASP A 126 13.12 -2.60 0.92
CA ASP A 126 12.35 -3.78 1.34
C ASP A 126 12.49 -4.03 2.83
N ILE A 127 11.43 -3.78 3.58
CA ILE A 127 11.30 -4.23 4.97
C ILE A 127 10.57 -5.59 4.95
N LYS A 128 11.30 -6.64 4.59
CA LYS A 128 10.79 -8.01 4.65
C LYS A 128 11.11 -8.58 6.01
N VAL A 129 10.08 -8.85 6.79
CA VAL A 129 10.19 -9.60 8.04
C VAL A 129 9.70 -11.01 7.72
N ARG A 130 10.56 -11.76 7.00
CA ARG A 130 10.37 -13.16 6.60
C ARG A 130 11.26 -14.04 7.47
N ASP A 131 11.02 -15.32 7.38
CA ASP A 131 11.80 -16.35 8.09
C ASP A 131 11.68 -16.30 9.62
N ILE A 132 10.57 -15.75 10.12
CA ILE A 132 10.21 -15.86 11.52
C ILE A 132 9.44 -17.16 11.69
N ALA A 133 9.99 -18.08 12.50
CA ALA A 133 9.35 -19.38 12.78
C ALA A 133 8.00 -19.24 13.52
N GLN A 134 7.78 -18.09 14.16
CA GLN A 134 6.58 -17.77 14.92
C GLN A 134 5.48 -17.26 13.99
N LYS A 135 4.25 -17.76 14.15
CA LYS A 135 3.05 -17.18 13.55
C LYS A 135 2.58 -15.96 14.34
N ASP A 136 1.78 -15.09 13.74
CA ASP A 136 1.19 -13.90 14.37
C ASP A 136 0.29 -14.23 15.59
N SER A 137 -0.15 -15.48 15.73
CA SER A 137 -0.81 -15.97 16.93
C SER A 137 0.11 -16.18 18.13
N ASP A 138 1.44 -16.38 17.92
CA ASP A 138 2.44 -16.54 18.99
C ASP A 138 2.74 -15.17 19.65
N PRO A 139 2.71 -15.07 20.99
CA PRO A 139 3.04 -13.81 21.69
C PRO A 139 4.43 -13.26 21.37
N ARG A 140 5.39 -14.12 20.99
CA ARG A 140 6.77 -13.72 20.65
C ARG A 140 6.90 -13.11 19.27
N TYR A 141 5.92 -13.27 18.41
CA TYR A 141 5.95 -12.76 17.02
C TYR A 141 6.14 -11.25 16.97
N TYR A 142 5.26 -10.50 17.65
CA TYR A 142 5.27 -9.03 17.53
C TYR A 142 6.56 -8.37 18.04
N PRO A 143 7.13 -8.73 19.20
CA PRO A 143 8.42 -8.21 19.61
C PRO A 143 9.53 -8.40 18.57
N ILE A 144 9.63 -9.62 17.99
CA ILE A 144 10.65 -9.93 16.98
C ILE A 144 10.44 -9.10 15.71
N VAL A 145 9.20 -9.04 15.21
CA VAL A 145 8.85 -8.29 13.98
C VAL A 145 9.08 -6.79 14.16
N ILE A 146 8.68 -6.24 15.31
CA ILE A 146 8.82 -4.80 15.60
C ILE A 146 10.30 -4.43 15.74
N ASP A 147 11.11 -5.22 16.42
CA ASP A 147 12.55 -4.95 16.54
C ASP A 147 13.25 -5.04 15.18
N ALA A 148 12.91 -6.03 14.37
CA ALA A 148 13.43 -6.12 13.00
C ALA A 148 12.99 -4.94 12.11
N LEU A 149 11.73 -4.48 12.24
CA LEU A 149 11.22 -3.30 11.56
C LEU A 149 12.01 -2.06 11.96
N ARG A 150 12.17 -1.80 13.25
CA ARG A 150 12.91 -0.65 13.79
C ARG A 150 14.36 -0.63 13.33
N ALA A 151 15.05 -1.77 13.41
CA ALA A 151 16.44 -1.90 12.97
C ALA A 151 16.59 -1.60 11.47
N LYS A 152 15.69 -2.13 10.63
CA LYS A 152 15.72 -1.87 9.19
C LYS A 152 15.35 -0.42 8.87
N PHE A 153 14.35 0.13 9.53
CA PHE A 153 13.96 1.53 9.34
C PHE A 153 15.12 2.48 9.65
N GLN A 154 15.79 2.27 10.78
CA GLN A 154 16.94 3.08 11.17
C GLN A 154 18.07 3.02 10.12
N ARG A 155 18.36 1.83 9.60
CA ARG A 155 19.45 1.61 8.66
C ARG A 155 19.13 2.08 7.24
N GLU A 156 17.95 1.79 6.73
CA GLU A 156 17.61 1.94 5.31
C GLU A 156 16.89 3.27 5.01
N ILE A 157 16.30 3.91 6.02
CA ILE A 157 15.44 5.08 5.80
C ILE A 157 15.96 6.31 6.55
N LYS A 158 16.08 6.23 7.88
CA LYS A 158 16.31 7.42 8.69
C LYS A 158 17.62 8.14 8.36
N GLY A 159 18.72 7.39 8.17
CA GLY A 159 20.02 7.95 7.77
C GLY A 159 19.94 8.65 6.41
N ARG A 160 19.42 7.95 5.40
CA ARG A 160 19.29 8.46 4.03
C ARG A 160 18.36 9.68 3.94
N PHE A 161 17.30 9.72 4.75
CA PHE A 161 16.40 10.87 4.81
C PHE A 161 17.10 12.09 5.42
N ALA A 162 17.89 11.90 6.47
CA ALA A 162 18.67 12.97 7.10
C ALA A 162 19.78 13.53 6.18
N GLU A 163 20.31 12.70 5.28
CA GLU A 163 21.32 13.07 4.26
C GLU A 163 20.69 13.71 3.01
N GLY A 164 19.35 13.72 2.88
CA GLY A 164 18.63 14.24 1.73
C GLY A 164 18.56 13.25 0.55
N ASP A 165 18.98 12.00 0.73
CA ASP A 165 18.94 10.95 -0.30
C ASP A 165 17.55 10.38 -0.53
N LEU A 166 16.61 10.65 0.39
CA LEU A 166 15.21 10.24 0.31
C LEU A 166 14.30 11.47 0.42
N GLU A 167 13.77 11.94 -0.70
CA GLU A 167 12.89 13.11 -0.72
C GLU A 167 11.42 12.73 -0.47
N HIS A 168 10.95 11.65 -1.08
CA HIS A 168 9.58 11.15 -0.96
C HIS A 168 9.53 9.63 -0.85
N LEU A 169 8.66 9.11 0.02
CA LEU A 169 8.41 7.67 0.18
C LEU A 169 7.00 7.30 -0.28
N ALA A 170 6.92 6.37 -1.22
CA ALA A 170 5.69 5.67 -1.60
C ALA A 170 5.63 4.32 -0.85
N VAL A 171 4.72 4.21 0.09
CA VAL A 171 4.62 3.09 1.05
C VAL A 171 3.57 2.08 0.61
N PHE A 172 3.99 0.83 0.46
CA PHE A 172 3.15 -0.32 0.11
C PHE A 172 3.28 -1.38 1.20
N GLY A 173 2.18 -1.73 1.84
CA GLY A 173 2.18 -2.59 3.02
C GLY A 173 1.29 -3.83 2.92
N PHE A 174 1.83 -4.96 3.38
CA PHE A 174 1.06 -6.16 3.69
C PHE A 174 1.63 -6.76 4.97
N ALA A 175 1.05 -6.40 6.11
CA ALA A 175 1.50 -6.82 7.44
C ALA A 175 0.33 -6.74 8.44
N PRO A 176 0.43 -7.38 9.62
CA PRO A 176 -0.53 -7.21 10.70
C PRO A 176 -0.67 -5.74 11.13
N ILE A 177 -1.88 -5.35 11.52
CA ILE A 177 -2.20 -3.97 11.88
C ILE A 177 -1.24 -3.36 12.93
N PRO A 178 -0.85 -4.06 14.01
CA PRO A 178 0.09 -3.50 14.97
C PRO A 178 1.47 -3.15 14.37
N VAL A 179 1.93 -3.93 13.40
CA VAL A 179 3.19 -3.69 12.68
C VAL A 179 3.08 -2.47 11.77
N LEU A 180 1.93 -2.31 11.10
CA LEU A 180 1.65 -1.14 10.25
C LEU A 180 1.51 0.15 11.05
N MET A 181 0.89 0.10 12.23
CA MET A 181 0.82 1.25 13.13
C MET A 181 2.20 1.64 13.65
N GLU A 182 3.06 0.66 14.01
CA GLU A 182 4.45 0.94 14.38
C GLU A 182 5.23 1.57 13.22
N LEU A 183 5.08 1.04 12.00
CA LEU A 183 5.67 1.67 10.81
C LEU A 183 5.23 3.14 10.70
N GLY A 184 3.94 3.41 10.91
CA GLY A 184 3.40 4.77 10.91
C GLY A 184 4.10 5.66 11.94
N VAL A 185 4.28 5.19 13.16
CA VAL A 185 5.00 5.93 14.22
C VAL A 185 6.44 6.23 13.81
N LEU A 186 7.14 5.27 13.20
CA LEU A 186 8.50 5.49 12.69
C LEU A 186 8.56 6.51 11.55
N LEU A 187 7.49 6.62 10.76
CA LEU A 187 7.36 7.56 9.64
C LEU A 187 6.83 8.94 10.05
N SER A 188 6.49 9.17 11.33
CA SER A 188 5.80 10.38 11.80
C SER A 188 6.58 11.68 11.55
N ASP A 189 7.91 11.62 11.63
CA ASP A 189 8.79 12.77 11.41
C ASP A 189 9.01 13.07 9.92
N LEU A 190 8.55 12.20 9.02
CA LEU A 190 8.73 12.34 7.59
C LEU A 190 7.49 12.97 6.94
N SER A 191 7.63 14.18 6.39
CA SER A 191 6.51 14.91 5.77
C SER A 191 6.10 14.33 4.41
N ALA A 192 7.07 13.89 3.61
CA ALA A 192 6.87 13.47 2.22
C ALA A 192 6.64 11.95 2.13
N VAL A 193 5.46 11.50 2.54
CA VAL A 193 5.07 10.07 2.52
C VAL A 193 3.69 9.92 1.90
N SER A 194 3.57 9.05 0.91
CA SER A 194 2.30 8.61 0.32
C SER A 194 2.07 7.14 0.62
N VAL A 195 0.93 6.80 1.20
CA VAL A 195 0.59 5.42 1.56
C VAL A 195 -0.42 4.87 0.58
N TYR A 196 -0.19 3.65 0.10
CA TYR A 196 -1.03 2.96 -0.87
C TYR A 196 -1.69 1.73 -0.26
N GLY A 197 -2.93 1.48 -0.63
CA GLY A 197 -3.70 0.31 -0.24
C GLY A 197 -3.88 -0.67 -1.40
N ARG A 198 -4.01 -1.96 -1.09
CA ARG A 198 -4.34 -2.95 -2.10
C ARG A 198 -5.85 -3.01 -2.31
N HIS A 199 -6.30 -2.69 -3.50
CA HIS A 199 -7.68 -2.83 -3.93
C HIS A 199 -7.90 -4.18 -4.63
N ARG A 200 -9.09 -4.75 -4.50
CA ARG A 200 -9.47 -6.03 -5.12
C ARG A 200 -10.41 -5.83 -6.30
N GLU A 201 -11.21 -4.78 -6.26
CA GLU A 201 -12.26 -4.46 -7.24
C GLU A 201 -12.16 -3.00 -7.68
N PRO A 202 -12.57 -2.68 -8.90
CA PRO A 202 -13.05 -3.56 -9.97
C PRO A 202 -11.90 -4.36 -10.60
N LYS A 203 -10.65 -3.91 -10.42
CA LYS A 203 -9.43 -4.56 -10.88
C LYS A 203 -8.43 -4.61 -9.73
N PRO A 204 -7.84 -5.78 -9.44
CA PRO A 204 -6.81 -5.86 -8.40
C PRO A 204 -5.63 -4.95 -8.70
N GLY A 205 -5.23 -4.13 -7.71
CA GLY A 205 -4.12 -3.19 -7.87
C GLY A 205 -3.83 -2.39 -6.62
N TRP A 206 -2.92 -1.43 -6.74
CA TRP A 206 -2.51 -0.52 -5.66
C TRP A 206 -2.81 0.96 -5.98
N ALA A 207 -3.16 1.29 -7.24
CA ALA A 207 -3.57 2.63 -7.61
C ALA A 207 -4.89 2.98 -6.93
N TRP A 208 -5.01 4.22 -6.49
CA TRP A 208 -6.27 4.73 -5.94
C TRP A 208 -7.34 4.71 -7.02
N PRO A 209 -8.48 4.03 -6.83
CA PRO A 209 -9.51 3.95 -7.86
C PRO A 209 -10.20 5.28 -8.16
N ASP A 210 -10.37 6.11 -7.14
CA ASP A 210 -11.02 7.44 -7.18
C ASP A 210 -12.37 7.44 -7.93
N ASP A 211 -13.15 6.39 -7.71
CA ASP A 211 -14.36 6.08 -8.48
C ASP A 211 -15.66 6.15 -7.63
N ARG A 212 -15.57 6.66 -6.42
CA ARG A 212 -16.73 6.81 -5.50
C ARG A 212 -16.70 8.14 -4.78
N GLU A 213 -17.87 8.54 -4.29
CA GLU A 213 -17.99 9.66 -3.36
C GLU A 213 -17.08 9.45 -2.15
N PRO A 214 -16.37 10.49 -1.71
CA PRO A 214 -15.48 10.43 -0.57
C PRO A 214 -16.15 9.88 0.69
N LEU A 215 -15.33 9.24 1.54
CA LEU A 215 -15.78 8.80 2.86
C LEU A 215 -15.87 9.99 3.81
N GLU A 216 -16.90 9.96 4.64
CA GLU A 216 -16.96 10.80 5.82
C GLU A 216 -16.54 9.99 7.04
N PHE A 217 -15.79 10.62 7.93
CA PHE A 217 -15.38 10.05 9.20
C PHE A 217 -15.94 10.90 10.33
N THR A 218 -16.47 10.24 11.34
CA THR A 218 -17.00 10.90 12.54
C THR A 218 -16.37 10.33 13.81
N CYS A 219 -16.20 11.15 14.83
CA CYS A 219 -15.75 10.70 16.14
C CYS A 219 -16.92 10.79 17.12
N VAL A 220 -17.21 9.67 17.80
CA VAL A 220 -18.12 9.61 18.95
C VAL A 220 -17.27 9.68 20.21
N PRO A 221 -17.36 10.73 21.01
CA PRO A 221 -16.55 10.89 22.22
C PRO A 221 -17.02 9.94 23.34
N GLY A 222 -16.06 9.51 24.15
CA GLY A 222 -16.33 8.68 25.31
C GLY A 222 -16.73 9.49 26.57
N ALA A 223 -17.23 8.76 27.55
CA ALA A 223 -17.65 9.35 28.83
C ALA A 223 -16.45 9.94 29.61
N ARG A 224 -16.69 11.01 30.35
CA ARG A 224 -15.70 11.58 31.30
C ARG A 224 -15.62 10.71 32.54
N GLY A 225 -14.44 10.67 33.15
CA GLY A 225 -14.20 10.06 34.47
C GLY A 225 -13.30 8.81 34.43
N PRO A 226 -13.55 7.78 33.62
CA PRO A 226 -12.66 6.62 33.58
C PRO A 226 -11.23 7.00 33.19
N LYS A 227 -10.24 6.41 33.87
CA LYS A 227 -8.81 6.59 33.59
C LYS A 227 -8.35 5.69 32.41
N LYS A 228 -9.11 4.65 32.10
CA LYS A 228 -8.85 3.79 30.95
C LYS A 228 -9.71 4.23 29.78
N VAL A 229 -9.07 4.50 28.67
CA VAL A 229 -9.72 4.97 27.46
C VAL A 229 -9.57 3.93 26.35
N VAL A 230 -10.66 3.62 25.71
CA VAL A 230 -10.72 2.77 24.53
C VAL A 230 -10.97 3.66 23.31
N LEU A 231 -10.22 3.45 22.25
CA LEU A 231 -10.47 4.03 20.94
C LEU A 231 -10.76 2.91 19.93
N LYS A 232 -12.02 2.81 19.52
CA LYS A 232 -12.43 1.93 18.43
C LYS A 232 -12.19 2.64 17.09
N LEU A 233 -11.60 1.95 16.14
CA LEU A 233 -11.43 2.42 14.76
C LEU A 233 -12.31 1.55 13.86
N SER A 234 -13.56 1.96 13.64
CA SER A 234 -14.57 1.22 12.89
C SER A 234 -14.64 1.71 11.43
N VAL A 235 -13.64 1.32 10.61
CA VAL A 235 -13.56 1.71 9.20
C VAL A 235 -13.93 0.56 8.27
N THR A 236 -13.40 -0.64 8.51
CA THR A 236 -13.73 -1.82 7.69
C THR A 236 -14.88 -2.63 8.26
N ALA A 237 -15.06 -2.60 9.57
CA ALA A 237 -16.13 -3.30 10.29
C ALA A 237 -16.45 -2.58 11.60
N GLY A 238 -17.69 -2.71 12.07
CA GLY A 238 -18.09 -2.24 13.39
C GLY A 238 -17.48 -3.07 14.51
N ILE A 239 -17.14 -2.43 15.62
CA ILE A 239 -16.62 -3.07 16.82
C ILE A 239 -17.64 -2.88 17.94
N THR A 240 -18.24 -3.97 18.41
CA THR A 240 -19.25 -3.96 19.47
C THR A 240 -18.62 -3.85 20.86
N ASP A 241 -19.34 -3.26 21.80
CA ASP A 241 -18.81 -3.00 23.14
C ASP A 241 -18.61 -4.29 23.95
N ASP A 242 -19.38 -5.36 23.65
CA ASP A 242 -19.18 -6.68 24.27
C ASP A 242 -17.83 -7.31 23.87
N ARG A 243 -17.31 -7.01 22.67
CA ARG A 243 -15.96 -7.45 22.25
C ARG A 243 -14.87 -6.71 23.03
N ILE A 244 -15.11 -5.44 23.36
CA ILE A 244 -14.21 -4.66 24.21
C ILE A 244 -14.25 -5.19 25.65
N ALA A 245 -15.44 -5.40 26.21
CA ALA A 245 -15.60 -5.93 27.56
C ALA A 245 -14.93 -7.29 27.76
N ARG A 246 -14.95 -8.14 26.73
CA ARG A 246 -14.22 -9.44 26.78
C ARG A 246 -12.70 -9.26 26.80
N ALA A 247 -12.16 -8.22 26.16
CA ALA A 247 -10.73 -7.96 26.13
C ALA A 247 -10.24 -7.18 27.37
N LEU A 248 -11.14 -6.41 27.99
CA LEU A 248 -10.89 -5.57 29.18
C LEU A 248 -12.00 -5.83 30.21
N PRO A 249 -12.02 -7.02 30.84
CA PRO A 249 -13.04 -7.35 31.82
C PRO A 249 -12.93 -6.48 33.08
N ASP A 250 -14.07 -6.26 33.74
CA ASP A 250 -14.21 -5.71 35.08
C ASP A 250 -13.69 -4.27 35.29
N GLU A 251 -13.55 -3.49 34.23
CA GLU A 251 -13.01 -2.13 34.33
C GLU A 251 -13.92 -1.10 33.68
N PRO A 252 -14.21 0.01 34.35
CA PRO A 252 -14.90 1.14 33.72
C PRO A 252 -13.99 1.79 32.69
N VAL A 253 -14.43 1.80 31.43
CA VAL A 253 -13.69 2.38 30.31
C VAL A 253 -14.48 3.54 29.68
N SER A 254 -13.74 4.54 29.18
CA SER A 254 -14.29 5.59 28.34
C SER A 254 -14.12 5.15 26.88
N ILE A 255 -15.21 4.85 26.16
CA ILE A 255 -15.17 4.32 24.80
C ILE A 255 -15.36 5.46 23.82
N TRP A 256 -14.30 5.76 23.08
CA TRP A 256 -14.29 6.65 21.91
C TRP A 256 -14.39 5.82 20.63
N GLU A 257 -14.98 6.34 19.59
CA GLU A 257 -15.07 5.61 18.33
C GLU A 257 -14.94 6.54 17.13
N ILE A 258 -13.98 6.25 16.26
CA ILE A 258 -13.90 6.80 14.91
C ILE A 258 -14.65 5.84 13.98
N ARG A 259 -15.67 6.35 13.28
CA ARG A 259 -16.51 5.61 12.34
C ARG A 259 -16.40 6.17 10.94
N SER A 260 -16.40 5.27 9.96
CA SER A 260 -16.58 5.62 8.56
C SER A 260 -18.08 5.62 8.21
N SER A 261 -18.50 6.49 7.29
CA SER A 261 -19.87 6.55 6.76
C SER A 261 -20.28 5.27 6.04
N ARG A 262 -19.34 4.53 5.46
CA ARG A 262 -19.51 3.20 4.87
C ARG A 262 -18.48 2.25 5.43
N LEU A 263 -18.89 1.06 5.83
CA LEU A 263 -18.00 0.03 6.35
C LEU A 263 -17.63 -0.96 5.25
N GLY A 264 -16.36 -1.31 5.17
CA GLY A 264 -15.88 -2.31 4.22
C GLY A 264 -14.39 -2.19 3.93
N ALA A 265 -13.74 -3.32 3.67
CA ALA A 265 -12.31 -3.34 3.33
C ALA A 265 -12.01 -2.65 1.98
N SER A 266 -13.01 -2.53 1.11
CA SER A 266 -12.90 -1.94 -0.23
C SER A 266 -13.52 -0.54 -0.33
N GLU A 267 -13.94 0.08 0.79
CA GLU A 267 -14.60 1.38 0.77
C GLU A 267 -13.64 2.56 0.74
N LEU A 268 -12.42 2.41 1.26
CA LEU A 268 -11.36 3.42 1.15
C LEU A 268 -10.82 3.45 -0.28
N ARG A 269 -11.29 4.39 -1.10
CA ARG A 269 -11.01 4.41 -2.54
C ARG A 269 -10.37 5.70 -3.04
N ASN A 270 -10.46 6.77 -2.26
CA ASN A 270 -9.90 8.08 -2.59
C ASN A 270 -8.67 8.38 -1.74
N LYS A 271 -7.68 9.02 -2.35
CA LYS A 271 -6.50 9.52 -1.65
C LYS A 271 -6.87 10.54 -0.57
N ASP A 272 -7.89 11.35 -0.84
CA ASP A 272 -8.39 12.38 0.09
C ASP A 272 -9.09 11.80 1.31
N ASP A 273 -9.67 10.59 1.20
CA ASP A 273 -10.25 9.89 2.36
C ASP A 273 -9.19 9.67 3.44
N LEU A 274 -7.97 9.35 3.03
CA LEU A 274 -6.86 9.12 3.95
C LEU A 274 -6.42 10.39 4.68
N SER A 275 -6.45 11.53 4.00
CA SER A 275 -6.17 12.84 4.58
C SER A 275 -7.25 13.24 5.60
N ARG A 276 -8.51 13.01 5.29
CA ARG A 276 -9.66 13.24 6.21
C ARG A 276 -9.57 12.35 7.44
N PHE A 277 -9.27 11.07 7.23
CA PHE A 277 -9.07 10.14 8.34
C PHE A 277 -7.95 10.62 9.28
N ARG A 278 -6.78 11.00 8.73
CA ARG A 278 -5.64 11.51 9.49
C ARG A 278 -5.99 12.76 10.29
N GLU A 279 -6.69 13.72 9.69
CA GLU A 279 -7.14 14.95 10.37
C GLU A 279 -8.04 14.62 11.55
N LEU A 280 -9.01 13.71 11.39
CA LEU A 280 -9.90 13.31 12.47
C LEU A 280 -9.17 12.56 13.59
N VAL A 281 -8.22 11.69 13.23
CA VAL A 281 -7.37 10.98 14.21
C VAL A 281 -6.60 11.98 15.07
N GLY A 282 -6.00 13.01 14.47
CA GLY A 282 -5.30 14.08 15.21
C GLY A 282 -6.21 14.81 16.19
N LYS A 283 -7.37 15.27 15.69
CA LYS A 283 -8.40 15.92 16.55
C LYS A 283 -8.88 15.00 17.69
N THR A 284 -8.97 13.69 17.41
CA THR A 284 -9.39 12.70 18.42
C THR A 284 -8.32 12.50 19.49
N PHE A 285 -7.04 12.42 19.13
CA PHE A 285 -5.94 12.35 20.10
C PHE A 285 -5.91 13.60 21.01
N ASP A 286 -6.06 14.79 20.42
CA ASP A 286 -6.13 16.05 21.19
C ASP A 286 -7.32 16.05 22.14
N ALA A 287 -8.50 15.66 21.69
CA ALA A 287 -9.70 15.60 22.51
C ALA A 287 -9.58 14.58 23.67
N ILE A 288 -8.97 13.41 23.40
CA ILE A 288 -8.70 12.40 24.44
C ILE A 288 -7.73 12.96 25.48
N LYS A 289 -6.64 13.60 25.05
CA LYS A 289 -5.68 14.25 25.95
C LYS A 289 -6.35 15.32 26.80
N ASP A 290 -7.15 16.19 26.19
CA ASP A 290 -7.81 17.29 26.89
C ASP A 290 -8.84 16.79 27.91
N GLN A 291 -9.51 15.66 27.63
CA GLN A 291 -10.51 15.08 28.52
C GLN A 291 -9.93 14.20 29.62
N HIS A 292 -8.85 13.44 29.32
CA HIS A 292 -8.34 12.38 30.18
C HIS A 292 -6.88 12.58 30.66
N GLY A 293 -6.17 13.54 30.06
CA GLY A 293 -4.76 13.83 30.36
C GLY A 293 -3.78 12.96 29.57
N MET A 294 -2.49 13.27 29.76
CA MET A 294 -1.39 12.63 29.02
C MET A 294 -1.02 11.24 29.57
N GLU A 295 -1.38 10.96 30.80
CA GLU A 295 -1.03 9.70 31.48
C GLU A 295 -2.15 8.65 31.39
N VAL A 296 -3.14 8.90 30.54
CA VAL A 296 -4.24 7.97 30.33
C VAL A 296 -3.73 6.68 29.67
N GLU A 297 -4.30 5.56 30.06
CA GLU A 297 -4.09 4.29 29.41
C GLU A 297 -5.01 4.17 28.18
N LEU A 298 -4.48 4.49 27.00
CA LEU A 298 -5.25 4.42 25.75
C LEU A 298 -5.12 3.05 25.10
N SER A 299 -6.23 2.35 24.92
CA SER A 299 -6.32 1.05 24.27
C SER A 299 -7.01 1.19 22.91
N VAL A 300 -6.29 0.88 21.82
CA VAL A 300 -6.77 1.02 20.44
C VAL A 300 -7.21 -0.33 19.91
N PHE A 301 -8.44 -0.38 19.38
CA PHE A 301 -9.06 -1.55 18.78
C PHE A 301 -9.33 -1.26 17.30
N PRO A 302 -8.48 -1.72 16.39
CA PRO A 302 -8.59 -1.37 14.99
C PRO A 302 -9.39 -2.38 14.18
N ALA A 303 -10.30 -1.86 13.35
CA ALA A 303 -10.87 -2.52 12.18
C ALA A 303 -10.69 -1.56 10.99
N VAL A 304 -9.46 -1.48 10.48
CA VAL A 304 -9.04 -0.48 9.49
C VAL A 304 -8.30 -1.13 8.31
N PRO A 305 -8.34 -0.54 7.10
CA PRO A 305 -7.47 -0.95 6.01
C PRO A 305 -6.01 -0.53 6.26
N VAL A 306 -5.09 -1.15 5.55
CA VAL A 306 -3.64 -0.92 5.66
C VAL A 306 -3.24 0.56 5.65
N PRO A 307 -3.72 1.40 4.72
CA PRO A 307 -3.35 2.83 4.72
C PRO A 307 -3.76 3.56 5.98
N CYS A 308 -4.96 3.30 6.49
CA CYS A 308 -5.43 3.91 7.74
C CYS A 308 -4.61 3.47 8.96
N ALA A 309 -4.14 2.21 9.00
CA ALA A 309 -3.27 1.74 10.08
C ALA A 309 -1.92 2.50 10.10
N VAL A 310 -1.31 2.69 8.94
CA VAL A 310 -0.07 3.47 8.81
C VAL A 310 -0.31 4.93 9.18
N GLU A 311 -1.35 5.57 8.63
CA GLU A 311 -1.66 6.98 8.90
C GLU A 311 -2.06 7.23 10.36
N PHE A 312 -2.73 6.27 11.02
CA PHE A 312 -2.99 6.36 12.45
C PHE A 312 -1.68 6.48 13.25
N GLY A 313 -0.71 5.61 12.98
CA GLY A 313 0.62 5.67 13.61
C GLY A 313 1.35 6.98 13.29
N ARG A 314 1.30 7.45 12.03
CA ARG A 314 1.94 8.70 11.60
C ARG A 314 1.36 9.95 12.26
N THR A 315 0.09 9.90 12.62
CA THR A 315 -0.58 11.04 13.28
C THR A 315 -0.19 11.17 14.76
N TRP A 316 0.22 10.06 15.38
CA TRP A 316 0.61 10.10 16.78
C TRP A 316 1.93 10.85 17.00
N GLN A 317 1.93 11.77 17.98
CA GLN A 317 3.08 12.58 18.35
C GLN A 317 3.48 12.30 19.80
N PRO A 318 4.71 11.79 20.05
CA PRO A 318 5.11 11.34 21.40
C PRO A 318 5.09 12.41 22.47
N LYS A 319 5.27 13.68 22.08
CA LYS A 319 5.28 14.84 23.01
C LYS A 319 3.88 15.43 23.22
N ALA A 320 2.94 15.18 22.33
CA ALA A 320 1.61 15.80 22.33
C ALA A 320 0.47 14.84 22.69
N HIS A 321 0.65 13.53 22.46
CA HIS A 321 -0.41 12.54 22.60
C HIS A 321 -0.05 11.46 23.64
N PRO A 322 -1.05 10.86 24.32
CA PRO A 322 -0.81 9.78 25.27
C PRO A 322 -0.22 8.54 24.59
N PRO A 323 0.54 7.71 25.32
CA PRO A 323 0.96 6.41 24.82
C PRO A 323 -0.24 5.49 24.61
N PHE A 324 -0.12 4.51 23.74
CA PHE A 324 -1.25 3.63 23.46
C PHE A 324 -0.87 2.16 23.27
N ARG A 325 -1.86 1.31 23.51
CA ARG A 325 -1.80 -0.15 23.36
C ARG A 325 -2.61 -0.56 22.16
N ILE A 326 -2.09 -1.48 21.35
CA ILE A 326 -2.75 -1.95 20.14
C ILE A 326 -3.24 -3.38 20.38
N TYR A 327 -4.55 -3.55 20.28
CA TYR A 327 -5.21 -4.85 20.31
C TYR A 327 -5.47 -5.30 18.87
N ASP A 328 -5.34 -6.61 18.62
CA ASP A 328 -5.65 -7.17 17.31
C ASP A 328 -6.53 -8.40 17.46
N GLN A 329 -7.36 -8.65 16.45
CA GLN A 329 -8.30 -9.74 16.42
C GLN A 329 -7.58 -11.05 16.18
N VAL A 330 -7.79 -12.01 17.08
CA VAL A 330 -7.29 -13.39 16.94
C VAL A 330 -8.48 -14.32 16.77
N PRO A 331 -8.45 -15.24 15.80
CA PRO A 331 -9.47 -16.26 15.69
C PRO A 331 -9.69 -16.96 17.05
N ASP A 332 -10.93 -17.22 17.40
CA ASP A 332 -11.38 -17.90 18.62
C ASP A 332 -11.02 -17.26 19.97
N ARG A 333 -10.17 -16.21 19.97
CA ARG A 333 -9.73 -15.52 21.20
C ARG A 333 -10.23 -14.09 21.32
N GLY A 334 -10.77 -13.52 20.26
CA GLY A 334 -11.18 -12.12 20.23
C GLY A 334 -9.99 -11.14 20.16
N PHE A 335 -10.15 -9.96 20.70
CA PHE A 335 -9.08 -8.95 20.76
C PHE A 335 -8.05 -9.28 21.83
N VAL A 336 -6.78 -9.31 21.42
CA VAL A 336 -5.63 -9.56 22.30
C VAL A 336 -4.63 -8.44 22.16
N LEU A 337 -4.06 -7.98 23.27
CA LEU A 337 -2.97 -6.98 23.26
C LEU A 337 -1.78 -7.55 22.50
N ARG A 338 -1.31 -6.80 21.48
CA ARG A 338 -0.21 -7.21 20.62
C ARG A 338 1.01 -6.31 20.68
N HIS A 339 0.80 -5.02 20.84
CA HIS A 339 1.91 -4.07 20.86
C HIS A 339 1.60 -2.84 21.73
N ARG A 340 2.65 -2.14 22.14
CA ARG A 340 2.57 -0.91 22.94
C ARG A 340 3.45 0.16 22.31
N ILE A 341 2.87 1.30 22.05
CA ILE A 341 3.58 2.51 21.64
C ILE A 341 3.82 3.36 22.86
N MET A 342 5.08 3.57 23.18
CA MET A 342 5.51 4.32 24.36
C MET A 342 6.13 5.65 23.92
N ARG A 343 5.98 6.68 24.75
CA ARG A 343 6.69 7.94 24.55
C ARG A 343 8.19 7.68 24.71
N THR A 344 8.98 8.15 23.75
CA THR A 344 10.45 8.21 23.95
C THR A 344 10.75 9.42 24.82
N VAL A 345 11.36 9.19 25.96
CA VAL A 345 11.81 10.24 26.90
C VAL A 345 12.95 11.03 26.28
#